data_e4122cfd04f6b17acbc0410e39310bb4
#
_entry.id   e4122cfd04f6b17acbc0410e39310bb4
#
_cell.length_a   1.000
_cell.length_b   1.000
_cell.length_c   1.000
_cell.angle_alpha   90.00
_cell.angle_beta   90.00
_cell.angle_gamma   90.00
#
_symmetry.space_group_name_H-M   'P 1'
#
loop_
_entity.id
_entity.type
_entity.pdbx_description
1 polymer ?
#
loop_
_entity_poly.entity_id
_entity_poly.type
_entity_poly.pdbx_seq_one_letter_code
_entity_poly.pdbx_strand_id
1 'polypeptide(L)'
;SCNPDGTAISQKGFNAIRNKNLRKALKKMGGSSSRWKANARGVDLNRNWNIAFKRAGKKGASGYRGPKAASEKEVQALVKWVNRVQNRGRITGVVSYHSTGSILYGRCAGNATKKVKSTTTRMYRLAKKLTGYRLMPTESISAARGCSREYFLYGRKIPCITLEVGRGVAPLSGSEFSSIWRKNKNVVI
;
A
#
# COMPACT_ATOMS: atom_id res chain seq x y z
N SER A 1 5.97 -1.41 9.18
CA SER A 1 4.94 -0.52 8.62
C SER A 1 5.57 0.50 7.68
N CYS A 2 4.98 0.71 6.52
CA CYS A 2 5.42 1.76 5.59
C CYS A 2 4.88 3.15 5.97
N ASN A 3 3.99 3.24 6.95
CA ASN A 3 3.39 4.48 7.44
C ASN A 3 3.36 4.51 8.98
N PRO A 4 4.51 4.74 9.62
CA PRO A 4 4.59 4.79 11.08
C PRO A 4 3.74 5.92 11.69
N ASP A 5 3.67 7.07 11.04
CA ASP A 5 2.83 8.19 11.48
C ASP A 5 1.35 7.83 11.48
N GLY A 6 0.86 7.24 10.39
CA GLY A 6 -0.53 6.80 10.30
C GLY A 6 -0.89 5.77 11.34
N THR A 7 0.02 4.83 11.62
CA THR A 7 -0.15 3.85 12.70
C THR A 7 -0.23 4.54 14.06
N ALA A 8 0.70 5.44 14.36
CA ALA A 8 0.70 6.18 15.64
C ALA A 8 -0.56 7.05 15.81
N ILE A 9 -0.97 7.74 14.74
CA ILE A 9 -2.18 8.59 14.75
C ILE A 9 -3.44 7.74 14.95
N SER A 10 -3.56 6.60 14.26
CA SER A 10 -4.76 5.76 14.38
C SER A 10 -4.91 5.13 15.76
N GLN A 11 -3.80 4.87 16.44
CA GLN A 11 -3.80 4.27 17.79
C GLN A 11 -3.91 5.30 18.91
N LYS A 12 -3.25 6.44 18.79
CA LYS A 12 -3.05 7.41 19.89
C LYS A 12 -3.55 8.81 19.57
N GLY A 13 -4.24 8.99 18.42
CA GLY A 13 -4.71 10.29 17.95
C GLY A 13 -3.59 11.20 17.45
N PHE A 14 -3.95 12.40 17.02
CA PHE A 14 -2.99 13.38 16.48
C PHE A 14 -1.92 13.81 17.48
N ASN A 15 -2.15 13.63 18.78
CA ASN A 15 -1.16 13.92 19.82
C ASN A 15 0.05 12.98 19.81
N ALA A 16 -0.03 11.84 19.12
CA ALA A 16 1.11 10.95 18.88
C ALA A 16 2.25 11.63 18.12
N ILE A 17 1.96 12.70 17.37
CA ILE A 17 2.97 13.42 16.59
C ILE A 17 3.68 14.45 17.48
N ARG A 18 4.98 14.20 17.74
CA ARG A 18 5.81 15.07 18.61
C ARG A 18 5.99 16.49 18.07
N ASN A 19 6.15 16.65 16.76
CA ASN A 19 6.32 17.95 16.13
C ASN A 19 5.03 18.79 16.27
N LYS A 20 5.11 19.88 17.06
CA LYS A 20 3.96 20.76 17.40
C LYS A 20 3.31 21.35 16.14
N ASN A 21 4.11 21.77 15.15
CA ASN A 21 3.59 22.40 13.93
C ASN A 21 2.83 21.39 13.06
N LEU A 22 3.39 20.17 12.88
CA LEU A 22 2.70 19.09 12.16
C LEU A 22 1.42 18.70 12.88
N ARG A 23 1.44 18.58 14.20
CA ARG A 23 0.25 18.26 15.01
C ARG A 23 -0.85 19.32 14.88
N LYS A 24 -0.48 20.60 14.93
CA LYS A 24 -1.43 21.72 14.71
C LYS A 24 -2.03 21.65 13.29
N ALA A 25 -1.20 21.38 12.29
CA ALA A 25 -1.64 21.25 10.91
C ALA A 25 -2.59 20.05 10.73
N LEU A 26 -2.30 18.89 11.34
CA LEU A 26 -3.16 17.71 11.31
C LEU A 26 -4.55 17.98 11.91
N LYS A 27 -4.60 18.61 13.09
CA LYS A 27 -5.87 19.00 13.72
C LYS A 27 -6.69 19.94 12.84
N LYS A 28 -6.04 20.89 12.15
CA LYS A 28 -6.68 21.84 11.22
C LYS A 28 -7.21 21.14 9.95
N MET A 29 -6.59 20.03 9.52
CA MET A 29 -7.07 19.27 8.37
C MET A 29 -8.40 18.58 8.66
N GLY A 30 -8.71 18.32 9.91
CA GLY A 30 -9.93 17.61 10.34
C GLY A 30 -9.88 16.11 10.06
N GLY A 31 -11.01 15.44 10.22
CA GLY A 31 -11.16 14.02 10.01
C GLY A 31 -10.92 13.16 11.26
N SER A 32 -11.29 11.90 11.18
CA SER A 32 -11.13 10.95 12.28
C SER A 32 -9.70 10.45 12.38
N SER A 33 -9.07 10.65 13.53
CA SER A 33 -7.73 10.12 13.79
C SER A 33 -7.72 8.57 13.80
N SER A 34 -8.79 7.93 14.28
CA SER A 34 -8.88 6.46 14.31
C SER A 34 -8.90 5.80 12.92
N ARG A 35 -9.26 6.56 11.89
CA ARG A 35 -9.25 6.10 10.49
C ARG A 35 -8.19 6.82 9.63
N TRP A 36 -7.19 7.42 10.28
CA TRP A 36 -6.17 8.20 9.58
C TRP A 36 -5.26 7.31 8.73
N LYS A 37 -5.36 7.43 7.43
CA LYS A 37 -4.62 6.63 6.45
C LYS A 37 -3.31 7.28 5.99
N ALA A 38 -3.25 8.61 6.04
CA ALA A 38 -2.12 9.39 5.57
C ALA A 38 -0.96 9.40 6.58
N ASN A 39 0.21 9.92 6.16
CA ASN A 39 1.29 10.24 7.09
C ASN A 39 1.00 11.55 7.87
N ALA A 40 1.95 12.02 8.69
CA ALA A 40 1.81 13.25 9.47
C ALA A 40 1.69 14.52 8.61
N ARG A 41 2.05 14.46 7.35
CA ARG A 41 1.91 15.56 6.39
C ARG A 41 0.56 15.54 5.64
N GLY A 42 -0.30 14.60 5.97
CA GLY A 42 -1.60 14.42 5.35
C GLY A 42 -1.55 13.82 3.94
N VAL A 43 -0.50 13.08 3.60
CA VAL A 43 -0.31 12.45 2.29
C VAL A 43 -0.59 10.96 2.36
N ASP A 44 -1.45 10.46 1.48
CA ASP A 44 -1.65 9.01 1.26
C ASP A 44 -0.41 8.44 0.57
N LEU A 45 0.43 7.73 1.33
CA LEU A 45 1.70 7.19 0.84
C LEU A 45 1.51 6.23 -0.34
N ASN A 46 0.39 5.49 -0.37
CA ASN A 46 0.09 4.59 -1.49
C ASN A 46 -0.56 5.31 -2.70
N ARG A 47 -0.41 6.62 -2.77
CA ARG A 47 -0.73 7.48 -3.93
C ARG A 47 0.43 8.39 -4.32
N ASN A 48 1.57 8.30 -3.61
CA ASN A 48 2.71 9.21 -3.76
C ASN A 48 3.89 8.61 -4.54
N TRP A 49 3.75 7.40 -5.09
CA TRP A 49 4.83 6.75 -5.85
C TRP A 49 5.07 7.41 -7.20
N ASN A 50 6.33 7.38 -7.66
CA ASN A 50 6.73 7.93 -8.96
C ASN A 50 6.38 6.98 -10.11
N ILE A 51 5.10 6.79 -10.32
CA ILE A 51 4.52 6.04 -11.44
C ILE A 51 3.11 6.57 -11.72
N ALA A 52 2.80 6.89 -12.96
CA ALA A 52 1.50 7.42 -13.38
C ALA A 52 0.93 8.50 -12.43
N PHE A 53 1.82 9.26 -11.78
CA PHE A 53 1.44 10.26 -10.80
C PHE A 53 0.63 11.37 -11.46
N LYS A 54 -0.50 11.69 -10.86
CA LYS A 54 -1.25 12.92 -11.14
C LYS A 54 -1.54 13.60 -9.83
N ARG A 55 -1.21 14.87 -9.70
CA ARG A 55 -1.58 15.66 -8.53
C ARG A 55 -3.10 15.63 -8.37
N ALA A 56 -3.59 15.25 -7.21
CA ALA A 56 -5.00 15.14 -6.92
C ALA A 56 -5.27 15.14 -5.42
N GLY A 57 -6.50 15.51 -5.07
CA GLY A 57 -6.98 15.54 -3.70
C GLY A 57 -6.56 16.80 -2.93
N LYS A 58 -7.22 17.01 -1.81
CA LYS A 58 -6.93 18.09 -0.84
C LYS A 58 -6.11 17.51 0.30
N LYS A 59 -5.10 18.25 0.74
CA LYS A 59 -4.23 17.86 1.86
C LYS A 59 -5.06 17.45 3.08
N GLY A 60 -4.77 16.26 3.61
CA GLY A 60 -5.53 15.67 4.71
C GLY A 60 -6.79 14.89 4.31
N ALA A 61 -7.24 15.02 3.05
CA ALA A 61 -8.32 14.18 2.54
C ALA A 61 -7.80 12.79 2.13
N SER A 62 -8.69 11.79 2.17
CA SER A 62 -8.38 10.45 1.68
C SER A 62 -7.92 10.49 0.23
N GLY A 63 -6.83 9.79 -0.07
CA GLY A 63 -6.25 9.74 -1.42
C GLY A 63 -5.47 10.96 -1.86
N TYR A 64 -5.19 11.95 -0.98
CA TYR A 64 -4.30 13.05 -1.31
C TYR A 64 -2.89 12.55 -1.66
N ARG A 65 -2.44 12.90 -2.85
CA ARG A 65 -1.22 12.33 -3.44
C ARG A 65 0.07 13.06 -3.10
N GLY A 66 -0.02 14.15 -2.33
CA GLY A 66 1.12 15.03 -2.07
C GLY A 66 1.36 16.07 -3.17
N PRO A 67 2.33 16.98 -2.96
CA PRO A 67 2.62 18.06 -3.90
C PRO A 67 3.29 17.59 -5.19
N LYS A 68 4.05 16.50 -5.13
CA LYS A 68 4.73 15.86 -6.27
C LYS A 68 4.95 14.38 -6.02
N ALA A 69 5.28 13.64 -7.08
CA ALA A 69 5.65 12.23 -6.98
C ALA A 69 6.84 12.04 -6.03
N ALA A 70 6.79 10.99 -5.22
CA ALA A 70 7.81 10.65 -4.24
C ALA A 70 8.24 11.84 -3.35
N SER A 71 7.30 12.71 -2.99
CA SER A 71 7.58 13.83 -2.08
C SER A 71 7.83 13.37 -0.64
N GLU A 72 7.33 12.20 -0.26
CA GLU A 72 7.36 11.71 1.11
C GLU A 72 8.59 10.85 1.37
N LYS A 73 9.24 11.10 2.53
CA LYS A 73 10.48 10.41 2.91
C LYS A 73 10.31 8.91 3.03
N GLU A 74 9.15 8.45 3.45
CA GLU A 74 8.79 7.04 3.57
C GLU A 74 8.83 6.35 2.20
N VAL A 75 8.24 6.98 1.18
CA VAL A 75 8.27 6.47 -0.20
C VAL A 75 9.70 6.49 -0.75
N GLN A 76 10.43 7.59 -0.52
CA GLN A 76 11.84 7.71 -0.94
C GLN A 76 12.71 6.62 -0.28
N ALA A 77 12.51 6.34 1.00
CA ALA A 77 13.25 5.32 1.73
C ALA A 77 13.00 3.92 1.14
N LEU A 78 11.75 3.59 0.83
CA LEU A 78 11.40 2.32 0.18
C LEU A 78 12.01 2.21 -1.23
N VAL A 79 11.94 3.27 -2.02
CA VAL A 79 12.55 3.30 -3.36
C VAL A 79 14.07 3.09 -3.27
N LYS A 80 14.75 3.77 -2.35
CA LYS A 80 16.19 3.58 -2.12
C LYS A 80 16.51 2.14 -1.68
N TRP A 81 15.71 1.57 -0.80
CA TRP A 81 15.88 0.19 -0.34
C TRP A 81 15.69 -0.81 -1.49
N VAL A 82 14.64 -0.66 -2.29
CA VAL A 82 14.39 -1.50 -3.48
C VAL A 82 15.56 -1.45 -4.44
N ASN A 83 16.07 -0.26 -4.73
CA ASN A 83 17.23 -0.08 -5.61
C ASN A 83 18.47 -0.79 -5.05
N ARG A 84 18.74 -0.66 -3.75
CA ARG A 84 19.85 -1.33 -3.08
C ARG A 84 19.75 -2.85 -3.16
N VAL A 85 18.57 -3.40 -2.89
CA VAL A 85 18.33 -4.85 -2.97
C VAL A 85 18.48 -5.35 -4.39
N GLN A 86 17.96 -4.64 -5.39
CA GLN A 86 18.10 -5.02 -6.79
C GLN A 86 19.55 -4.97 -7.30
N ASN A 87 20.36 -4.06 -6.78
CA ASN A 87 21.78 -3.97 -7.15
C ASN A 87 22.64 -5.12 -6.55
N ARG A 88 22.15 -5.74 -5.46
CA ARG A 88 22.86 -6.86 -4.77
C ARG A 88 22.29 -8.22 -5.15
N GLY A 89 21.13 -8.26 -5.77
CA GLY A 89 20.42 -9.47 -6.14
C GLY A 89 19.14 -9.13 -6.86
N ARG A 90 18.34 -10.16 -7.15
CA ARG A 90 17.12 -9.99 -7.95
C ARG A 90 15.87 -10.12 -7.08
N ILE A 91 15.04 -9.08 -7.08
CA ILE A 91 13.69 -9.18 -6.54
C ILE A 91 12.84 -9.95 -7.54
N THR A 92 12.40 -11.15 -7.18
CA THR A 92 11.61 -12.04 -8.06
C THR A 92 10.12 -11.77 -8.00
N GLY A 93 9.64 -11.20 -6.90
CA GLY A 93 8.24 -10.82 -6.70
C GLY A 93 8.04 -9.99 -5.45
N VAL A 94 6.90 -9.32 -5.38
CA VAL A 94 6.49 -8.49 -4.24
C VAL A 94 5.09 -8.90 -3.80
N VAL A 95 4.91 -9.09 -2.51
CA VAL A 95 3.60 -9.26 -1.87
C VAL A 95 3.34 -8.04 -0.99
N SER A 96 2.32 -7.26 -1.33
CA SER A 96 1.93 -6.06 -0.60
C SER A 96 0.69 -6.34 0.24
N TYR A 97 0.83 -6.24 1.55
CA TYR A 97 -0.26 -6.43 2.49
C TYR A 97 -0.93 -5.10 2.84
N HIS A 98 -2.24 -5.08 2.72
CA HIS A 98 -3.13 -4.00 3.10
C HIS A 98 -4.31 -4.55 3.91
N SER A 99 -5.21 -3.71 4.31
CA SER A 99 -6.52 -4.03 4.89
C SER A 99 -7.55 -3.03 4.35
N THR A 100 -8.75 -3.47 4.04
CA THR A 100 -9.42 -4.69 4.45
C THR A 100 -10.27 -5.26 3.32
N GLY A 101 -10.82 -6.47 3.47
CA GLY A 101 -11.83 -6.99 2.54
C GLY A 101 -11.69 -8.48 2.18
N SER A 102 -10.64 -9.17 2.64
CA SER A 102 -10.31 -10.54 2.22
C SER A 102 -10.31 -10.67 0.69
N ILE A 103 -9.65 -9.73 0.02
CA ILE A 103 -9.58 -9.62 -1.43
C ILE A 103 -8.14 -9.59 -1.94
N LEU A 104 -7.97 -9.87 -3.21
CA LEU A 104 -6.70 -10.08 -3.87
C LEU A 104 -6.65 -9.33 -5.20
N TYR A 105 -5.66 -8.47 -5.36
CA TYR A 105 -5.34 -7.81 -6.62
C TYR A 105 -4.09 -8.47 -7.22
N GLY A 106 -4.25 -9.15 -8.34
CA GLY A 106 -3.16 -9.88 -8.97
C GLY A 106 -3.10 -9.78 -10.50
N ARG A 107 -4.15 -9.28 -11.15
CA ARG A 107 -4.13 -9.12 -12.59
C ARG A 107 -3.33 -7.90 -13.00
N CYS A 108 -2.56 -8.04 -14.09
CA CYS A 108 -1.86 -6.94 -14.74
C CYS A 108 -2.64 -6.49 -15.95
N ALA A 109 -2.90 -5.19 -16.07
CA ALA A 109 -3.37 -4.56 -17.30
C ALA A 109 -2.20 -3.92 -18.06
N GLY A 110 -2.40 -3.61 -19.32
CA GLY A 110 -1.50 -2.73 -20.08
C GLY A 110 -0.08 -3.23 -20.25
N ASN A 111 0.88 -2.35 -20.04
CA ASN A 111 2.29 -2.45 -20.45
C ASN A 111 3.21 -3.36 -19.62
N ALA A 112 2.68 -4.27 -18.81
CA ALA A 112 3.52 -5.27 -18.15
C ALA A 112 4.05 -6.29 -19.16
N THR A 113 5.32 -6.67 -19.03
CA THR A 113 5.92 -7.69 -19.92
C THR A 113 5.23 -9.05 -19.76
N LYS A 114 5.33 -9.92 -20.79
CA LYS A 114 4.78 -11.29 -20.73
C LYS A 114 5.25 -12.03 -19.48
N LYS A 115 6.54 -11.91 -19.13
CA LYS A 115 7.13 -12.53 -17.93
C LYS A 115 6.51 -12.00 -16.64
N VAL A 116 6.36 -10.68 -16.48
CA VAL A 116 5.72 -10.07 -15.32
C VAL A 116 4.27 -10.53 -15.19
N LYS A 117 3.50 -10.52 -16.30
CA LYS A 117 2.12 -10.99 -16.33
C LYS A 117 1.99 -12.46 -15.90
N SER A 118 2.79 -13.35 -16.49
CA SER A 118 2.73 -14.78 -16.18
C SER A 118 3.12 -15.08 -14.73
N THR A 119 4.21 -14.49 -14.25
CA THR A 119 4.66 -14.66 -12.86
C THR A 119 3.65 -14.08 -11.87
N THR A 120 3.14 -12.88 -12.09
CA THR A 120 2.09 -12.28 -11.24
C THR A 120 0.84 -13.17 -11.23
N THR A 121 0.46 -13.73 -12.36
CA THR A 121 -0.68 -14.66 -12.46
C THR A 121 -0.46 -15.93 -11.63
N ARG A 122 0.75 -16.50 -11.65
CA ARG A 122 1.09 -17.65 -10.79
C ARG A 122 1.02 -17.27 -9.31
N MET A 123 1.62 -16.12 -8.92
CA MET A 123 1.59 -15.64 -7.54
C MET A 123 0.16 -15.48 -7.02
N TYR A 124 -0.71 -14.81 -7.77
CA TYR A 124 -2.06 -14.57 -7.28
C TYR A 124 -2.93 -15.86 -7.26
N ARG A 125 -2.73 -16.81 -8.20
CA ARG A 125 -3.42 -18.09 -8.16
C ARG A 125 -3.02 -18.89 -6.92
N LEU A 126 -1.73 -18.92 -6.61
CA LEU A 126 -1.23 -19.55 -5.39
C LEU A 126 -1.80 -18.87 -4.14
N ALA A 127 -1.71 -17.55 -4.08
CA ALA A 127 -2.25 -16.77 -2.96
C ALA A 127 -3.76 -17.00 -2.78
N LYS A 128 -4.53 -17.06 -3.89
CA LYS A 128 -5.96 -17.42 -3.83
C LYS A 128 -6.19 -18.79 -3.24
N LYS A 129 -5.42 -19.81 -3.70
CA LYS A 129 -5.52 -21.19 -3.19
C LYS A 129 -5.25 -21.26 -1.69
N LEU A 130 -4.23 -20.53 -1.21
CA LEU A 130 -3.81 -20.53 0.19
C LEU A 130 -4.76 -19.75 1.11
N THR A 131 -5.28 -18.62 0.64
CA THR A 131 -6.04 -17.66 1.49
C THR A 131 -7.56 -17.81 1.34
N GLY A 132 -8.04 -18.31 0.22
CA GLY A 132 -9.45 -18.29 -0.16
C GLY A 132 -9.99 -16.89 -0.49
N TYR A 133 -9.12 -15.88 -0.62
CA TYR A 133 -9.54 -14.49 -0.85
C TYR A 133 -10.18 -14.33 -2.24
N ARG A 134 -11.15 -13.41 -2.33
CA ARG A 134 -11.84 -13.10 -3.57
C ARG A 134 -10.93 -12.29 -4.49
N LEU A 135 -10.87 -12.66 -5.76
CA LEU A 135 -10.13 -11.93 -6.77
C LEU A 135 -10.88 -10.65 -7.18
N MET A 136 -10.15 -9.55 -7.26
CA MET A 136 -10.68 -8.29 -7.77
C MET A 136 -10.36 -8.12 -9.26
N PRO A 137 -11.30 -7.56 -10.05
CA PRO A 137 -11.06 -7.20 -11.45
C PRO A 137 -9.92 -6.18 -11.58
N THR A 138 -9.27 -6.20 -12.75
CA THR A 138 -8.15 -5.28 -13.05
C THR A 138 -8.61 -3.83 -13.09
N GLU A 139 -9.80 -3.57 -13.55
CA GLU A 139 -10.41 -2.24 -13.72
C GLU A 139 -10.55 -1.49 -12.40
N SER A 140 -10.80 -2.20 -11.30
CA SER A 140 -10.87 -1.59 -9.96
C SER A 140 -9.56 -0.96 -9.49
N ILE A 141 -8.47 -1.20 -10.20
CA ILE A 141 -7.12 -0.73 -9.88
C ILE A 141 -6.76 0.53 -10.67
N SER A 142 -7.37 0.76 -11.83
CA SER A 142 -7.03 1.87 -12.73
C SER A 142 -7.20 3.25 -12.10
N ALA A 143 -8.07 3.38 -11.10
CA ALA A 143 -8.26 4.61 -10.33
C ALA A 143 -7.14 4.88 -9.29
N ALA A 144 -6.29 3.90 -9.00
CA ALA A 144 -5.31 3.95 -7.91
C ALA A 144 -3.92 4.42 -8.36
N ARG A 145 -3.87 5.38 -9.28
CA ARG A 145 -2.60 5.92 -9.81
C ARG A 145 -1.63 6.37 -8.71
N GLY A 146 -0.33 6.14 -8.95
CA GLY A 146 0.74 6.47 -8.00
C GLY A 146 0.83 5.50 -6.82
N CYS A 147 0.38 4.26 -6.96
CA CYS A 147 0.47 3.24 -5.92
C CYS A 147 1.73 2.37 -6.06
N SER A 148 2.12 1.73 -4.96
CA SER A 148 3.28 0.83 -4.89
C SER A 148 3.19 -0.32 -5.90
N ARG A 149 2.00 -0.90 -6.07
CA ARG A 149 1.78 -1.99 -7.01
C ARG A 149 2.08 -1.59 -8.45
N GLU A 150 1.61 -0.42 -8.90
CA GLU A 150 1.93 0.11 -10.23
C GLU A 150 3.43 0.37 -10.39
N TYR A 151 4.07 0.90 -9.35
CA TYR A 151 5.51 1.13 -9.34
C TYR A 151 6.28 -0.17 -9.58
N PHE A 152 5.94 -1.25 -8.87
CA PHE A 152 6.59 -2.54 -9.09
C PHE A 152 6.27 -3.13 -10.46
N LEU A 153 5.00 -3.26 -10.82
CA LEU A 153 4.58 -3.93 -12.06
C LEU A 153 5.04 -3.20 -13.32
N TYR A 154 4.80 -1.91 -13.39
CA TYR A 154 5.00 -1.14 -14.62
C TYR A 154 6.29 -0.32 -14.61
N GLY A 155 6.67 0.24 -13.47
CA GLY A 155 7.89 1.03 -13.33
C GLY A 155 9.14 0.17 -13.22
N ARG A 156 9.11 -0.89 -12.41
CA ARG A 156 10.28 -1.74 -12.13
C ARG A 156 10.27 -3.09 -12.86
N LYS A 157 9.18 -3.43 -13.52
CA LYS A 157 8.99 -4.73 -14.19
C LYS A 157 9.14 -5.92 -13.22
N ILE A 158 8.69 -5.75 -11.98
CA ILE A 158 8.72 -6.76 -10.93
C ILE A 158 7.30 -7.28 -10.69
N PRO A 159 7.08 -8.61 -10.69
CA PRO A 159 5.79 -9.20 -10.34
C PRO A 159 5.30 -8.73 -8.97
N CYS A 160 4.04 -8.32 -8.85
CA CYS A 160 3.49 -7.81 -7.60
C CYS A 160 2.01 -8.17 -7.45
N ILE A 161 1.66 -8.68 -6.28
CA ILE A 161 0.27 -8.89 -5.85
C ILE A 161 -0.02 -8.06 -4.61
N THR A 162 -1.30 -7.71 -4.42
CA THR A 162 -1.76 -7.03 -3.21
C THR A 162 -2.84 -7.86 -2.54
N LEU A 163 -2.71 -8.08 -1.25
CA LEU A 163 -3.69 -8.74 -0.39
C LEU A 163 -4.28 -7.72 0.58
N GLU A 164 -5.60 -7.56 0.54
CA GLU A 164 -6.35 -6.80 1.53
C GLU A 164 -6.86 -7.79 2.59
N VAL A 165 -6.15 -7.89 3.71
CA VAL A 165 -6.45 -8.88 4.75
C VAL A 165 -7.61 -8.44 5.66
N GLY A 166 -8.22 -9.41 6.34
CA GLY A 166 -9.30 -9.15 7.30
C GLY A 166 -10.64 -8.84 6.64
N ARG A 167 -11.68 -8.69 7.47
CA ARG A 167 -13.07 -8.45 7.02
C ARG A 167 -13.70 -7.23 7.65
N GLY A 168 -13.20 -6.80 8.79
CA GLY A 168 -13.70 -5.65 9.52
C GLY A 168 -13.38 -4.31 8.86
N VAL A 169 -13.64 -3.23 9.56
CA VAL A 169 -13.27 -1.86 9.17
C VAL A 169 -11.86 -1.58 9.65
N ALA A 170 -11.02 -1.00 8.80
CA ALA A 170 -9.67 -0.59 9.20
C ALA A 170 -9.70 0.62 10.18
N PRO A 171 -8.84 0.65 11.20
CA PRO A 171 -7.89 -0.40 11.59
C PRO A 171 -8.59 -1.65 12.12
N LEU A 172 -8.09 -2.82 11.70
CA LEU A 172 -8.67 -4.11 12.09
C LEU A 172 -8.48 -4.37 13.60
N SER A 173 -9.44 -5.07 14.19
CA SER A 173 -9.28 -5.59 15.57
C SER A 173 -8.13 -6.58 15.65
N GLY A 174 -7.41 -6.56 16.79
CA GLY A 174 -6.38 -7.56 17.09
C GLY A 174 -6.92 -8.99 17.12
N SER A 175 -8.21 -9.19 17.42
CA SER A 175 -8.89 -10.48 17.40
C SER A 175 -8.91 -11.15 16.01
N GLU A 176 -8.81 -10.37 14.92
CA GLU A 176 -8.73 -10.92 13.56
C GLU A 176 -7.34 -11.50 13.22
N PHE A 177 -6.29 -11.16 13.99
CA PHE A 177 -4.92 -11.51 13.65
C PHE A 177 -4.70 -13.01 13.48
N SER A 178 -5.17 -13.84 14.37
CA SER A 178 -5.00 -15.31 14.30
C SER A 178 -5.60 -15.90 13.04
N SER A 179 -6.77 -15.43 12.63
CA SER A 179 -7.42 -15.85 11.37
C SER A 179 -6.65 -15.36 10.15
N ILE A 180 -6.21 -14.11 10.16
CA ILE A 180 -5.40 -13.53 9.08
C ILE A 180 -4.08 -14.29 8.96
N TRP A 181 -3.38 -14.50 10.06
CA TRP A 181 -2.10 -15.20 10.09
C TRP A 181 -2.22 -16.62 9.52
N ARG A 182 -3.18 -17.42 10.00
CA ARG A 182 -3.42 -18.79 9.54
C ARG A 182 -3.59 -18.87 8.02
N LYS A 183 -4.29 -17.90 7.41
CA LYS A 183 -4.52 -17.87 5.96
C LYS A 183 -3.31 -17.39 5.17
N ASN A 184 -2.48 -16.54 5.74
CA ASN A 184 -1.46 -15.81 4.97
C ASN A 184 -0.02 -16.29 5.23
N LYS A 185 0.23 -17.04 6.30
CA LYS A 185 1.59 -17.44 6.72
C LYS A 185 2.43 -18.13 5.63
N ASN A 186 1.79 -18.81 4.71
CA ASN A 186 2.44 -19.57 3.63
C ASN A 186 2.45 -18.84 2.27
N VAL A 187 2.00 -17.58 2.20
CA VAL A 187 1.94 -16.84 0.93
C VAL A 187 3.33 -16.38 0.45
N VAL A 188 4.28 -16.20 1.37
CA VAL A 188 5.63 -15.67 1.09
C VAL A 188 6.76 -16.68 1.36
N ILE A 189 6.45 -17.95 1.43
CA ILE A 189 7.43 -19.03 1.59
C ILE A 189 7.77 -19.63 0.24
#